data_67d6e676f9d806afc66a882c1d49fda5
#
_entry.id   67d6e676f9d806afc66a882c1d49fda5
#
_cell.length_a   1.000
_cell.length_b   1.000
_cell.length_c   1.000
_cell.angle_alpha   90.00
_cell.angle_beta   90.00
_cell.angle_gamma   90.00
#
_symmetry.space_group_name_H-M   'P 1'
#
loop_
_entity.id
_entity.type
_entity.pdbx_description
1 polymer ?
#
loop_
_entity_poly.entity_id
_entity_poly.type
_entity_poly.pdbx_seq_one_letter_code
_entity_poly.pdbx_strand_id
1 'polypeptide(L)'
;MPAAVWFSYYPDRKGIHPQQHLADYRGILQADAYAGYNALYESGQVTEAACMAHARCKIHDVHVRHPTTVTGEALRRIGALYAIESEIRGSPAEEQLAVRKARTVPLMQSLYEWLQGQMSTLSRHSDTAKAFTYLLKQWDALNEYCSNGWVEIDNNLCENALRVIALGRHSICKLIFTPRPSRCAYHYYAL
;
A
#
# COMPACT_ATOMS: atom_id res chain seq x y z
N MET A 1 -1.17 8.63 20.87
CA MET A 1 -2.20 7.62 21.22
C MET A 1 -1.59 6.25 21.09
N PRO A 2 -1.96 5.27 21.91
CA PRO A 2 -1.49 3.89 21.70
C PRO A 2 -2.06 3.36 20.39
N ALA A 3 -1.26 2.56 19.67
CA ALA A 3 -1.71 1.87 18.47
C ALA A 3 -2.84 0.89 18.85
N ALA A 4 -3.93 0.91 18.11
CA ALA A 4 -5.06 0.01 18.27
C ALA A 4 -5.29 -0.79 16.99
N VAL A 5 -5.78 -2.02 17.16
CA VAL A 5 -6.13 -2.91 16.07
C VAL A 5 -7.62 -3.20 16.15
N TRP A 6 -8.33 -2.94 15.07
CA TRP A 6 -9.75 -3.23 14.96
C TRP A 6 -10.00 -4.19 13.81
N PHE A 7 -10.74 -5.26 14.04
CA PHE A 7 -11.13 -6.23 13.04
C PHE A 7 -12.64 -6.18 12.80
N SER A 8 -13.05 -6.02 11.56
CA SER A 8 -14.45 -6.08 11.17
C SER A 8 -14.65 -7.18 10.12
N TYR A 9 -15.67 -8.00 10.31
CA TYR A 9 -16.01 -9.07 9.40
C TYR A 9 -17.28 -8.74 8.63
N TYR A 10 -17.23 -8.92 7.32
CA TYR A 10 -18.39 -8.76 6.44
C TYR A 10 -18.50 -9.97 5.51
N PRO A 11 -19.73 -10.36 5.11
CA PRO A 11 -19.96 -11.54 4.25
C PRO A 11 -19.52 -11.30 2.79
N ASP A 12 -19.31 -10.05 2.39
CA ASP A 12 -18.88 -9.65 1.05
C ASP A 12 -17.83 -8.53 1.09
N ARG A 13 -17.34 -8.14 -0.10
CA ARG A 13 -16.34 -7.09 -0.29
C ARG A 13 -16.94 -5.79 -0.84
N LYS A 14 -18.15 -5.41 -0.45
CA LYS A 14 -18.75 -4.17 -0.93
C LYS A 14 -18.15 -2.94 -0.26
N GLY A 15 -17.94 -1.87 -1.04
CA GLY A 15 -17.40 -0.60 -0.53
C GLY A 15 -18.29 0.09 0.51
N ILE A 16 -19.57 -0.28 0.59
CA ILE A 16 -20.49 0.29 1.60
C ILE A 16 -20.04 -0.01 3.03
N HIS A 17 -19.40 -1.16 3.28
CA HIS A 17 -18.97 -1.54 4.62
C HIS A 17 -17.89 -0.62 5.17
N PRO A 18 -16.74 -0.38 4.50
CA PRO A 18 -15.77 0.60 4.96
C PRO A 18 -16.32 2.02 4.99
N GLN A 19 -17.19 2.40 4.06
CA GLN A 19 -17.82 3.73 4.04
C GLN A 19 -18.65 3.98 5.30
N GLN A 20 -19.47 3.02 5.71
CA GLN A 20 -20.26 3.13 6.93
C GLN A 20 -19.39 3.12 8.19
N HIS A 21 -18.37 2.26 8.21
CA HIS A 21 -17.49 2.12 9.36
C HIS A 21 -16.63 3.35 9.60
N LEU A 22 -16.19 4.01 8.54
CA LEU A 22 -15.31 5.18 8.54
C LEU A 22 -16.05 6.50 8.26
N ALA A 23 -17.38 6.53 8.36
CA ALA A 23 -18.18 7.72 8.03
C ALA A 23 -17.75 8.99 8.79
N ASP A 24 -17.35 8.84 10.05
CA ASP A 24 -16.93 9.94 10.91
C ASP A 24 -15.40 10.09 10.98
N TYR A 25 -14.65 9.23 10.29
CA TYR A 25 -13.20 9.28 10.30
C TYR A 25 -12.67 10.50 9.52
N ARG A 26 -11.66 11.13 10.08
CA ARG A 26 -10.92 12.25 9.50
C ARG A 26 -9.43 11.95 9.67
N GLY A 27 -8.67 12.00 8.58
CA GLY A 27 -7.24 11.76 8.64
C GLY A 27 -6.72 11.02 7.42
N ILE A 28 -5.62 10.28 7.58
CA ILE A 28 -4.98 9.54 6.50
C ILE A 28 -5.35 8.07 6.63
N LEU A 29 -5.87 7.49 5.54
CA LEU A 29 -6.16 6.07 5.44
C LEU A 29 -5.16 5.43 4.49
N GLN A 30 -4.27 4.60 5.04
CA GLN A 30 -3.32 3.83 4.25
C GLN A 30 -3.90 2.47 3.90
N ALA A 31 -4.02 2.19 2.59
CA ALA A 31 -4.62 0.96 2.09
C ALA A 31 -3.95 0.48 0.79
N ASP A 32 -4.25 -0.78 0.41
CA ASP A 32 -4.10 -1.21 -0.98
C ASP A 32 -5.14 -0.48 -1.86
N ALA A 33 -4.89 -0.35 -3.15
CA ALA A 33 -5.77 0.37 -4.08
C ALA A 33 -7.14 -0.34 -4.27
N TYR A 34 -7.83 -0.63 -3.18
CA TYR A 34 -9.15 -1.23 -3.20
C TYR A 34 -10.21 -0.17 -3.47
N ALA A 35 -10.93 -0.29 -4.59
CA ALA A 35 -11.91 0.69 -5.04
C ALA A 35 -13.06 0.96 -4.03
N GLY A 36 -13.27 0.09 -3.05
CA GLY A 36 -14.27 0.29 -2.00
C GLY A 36 -14.00 1.49 -1.10
N TYR A 37 -12.78 2.03 -1.09
CA TYR A 37 -12.41 3.23 -0.34
C TYR A 37 -12.59 4.53 -1.14
N ASN A 38 -12.77 4.46 -2.47
CA ASN A 38 -12.79 5.66 -3.33
C ASN A 38 -13.77 6.72 -2.85
N ALA A 39 -14.99 6.32 -2.45
CA ALA A 39 -15.99 7.28 -1.96
C ALA A 39 -15.57 8.02 -0.68
N LEU A 40 -14.70 7.41 0.16
CA LEU A 40 -14.13 8.07 1.34
C LEU A 40 -13.11 9.13 0.93
N TYR A 41 -12.27 8.83 -0.03
CA TYR A 41 -11.27 9.77 -0.56
C TYR A 41 -11.93 10.91 -1.33
N GLU A 42 -12.92 10.61 -2.18
CA GLU A 42 -13.69 11.61 -2.95
C GLU A 42 -14.45 12.60 -2.06
N SER A 43 -14.81 12.21 -0.84
CA SER A 43 -15.42 13.12 0.12
C SER A 43 -14.50 14.25 0.59
N GLY A 44 -13.18 14.11 0.40
CA GLY A 44 -12.15 15.05 0.87
C GLY A 44 -11.92 15.02 2.39
N GLN A 45 -12.59 14.15 3.13
CA GLN A 45 -12.44 14.02 4.59
C GLN A 45 -11.28 13.09 4.97
N VAL A 46 -10.95 12.17 4.06
CA VAL A 46 -9.91 11.16 4.23
C VAL A 46 -8.85 11.33 3.15
N THR A 47 -7.61 11.47 3.56
CA THR A 47 -6.45 11.50 2.64
C THR A 47 -6.02 10.07 2.34
N GLU A 48 -5.85 9.76 1.06
CA GLU A 48 -5.34 8.46 0.63
C GLU A 48 -3.83 8.38 0.83
N ALA A 49 -3.36 7.29 1.45
CA ALA A 49 -1.97 6.87 1.40
C ALA A 49 -1.90 5.45 0.83
N ALA A 50 -1.10 5.27 -0.22
CA ALA A 50 -0.97 3.98 -0.89
C ALA A 50 0.18 3.15 -0.31
N CYS A 51 0.23 1.89 -0.70
CA CYS A 51 1.22 0.92 -0.25
C CYS A 51 2.28 0.68 -1.33
N MET A 52 3.53 1.09 -1.06
CA MET A 52 4.65 0.87 -1.97
C MET A 52 4.97 -0.63 -2.14
N ALA A 53 4.72 -1.47 -1.14
CA ALA A 53 4.91 -2.91 -1.25
C ALA A 53 4.03 -3.51 -2.35
N HIS A 54 2.77 -3.10 -2.46
CA HIS A 54 1.87 -3.55 -3.53
C HIS A 54 2.35 -3.10 -4.92
N ALA A 55 2.79 -1.85 -5.06
CA ALA A 55 3.36 -1.35 -6.31
C ALA A 55 4.64 -2.13 -6.68
N ARG A 56 5.52 -2.39 -5.71
CA ARG A 56 6.72 -3.20 -5.88
C ARG A 56 6.39 -4.64 -6.29
N CYS A 57 5.40 -5.27 -5.66
CA CYS A 57 4.97 -6.63 -6.00
C CYS A 57 4.52 -6.74 -7.46
N LYS A 58 3.76 -5.78 -7.98
CA LYS A 58 3.37 -5.76 -9.41
C LYS A 58 4.58 -5.80 -10.34
N ILE A 59 5.62 -5.03 -10.06
CA ILE A 59 6.84 -5.01 -10.86
C ILE A 59 7.65 -6.30 -10.68
N HIS A 60 7.74 -6.79 -9.43
CA HIS A 60 8.45 -8.02 -9.10
C HIS A 60 7.84 -9.24 -9.81
N ASP A 61 6.51 -9.35 -9.83
CA ASP A 61 5.81 -10.44 -10.51
C ASP A 61 6.10 -10.48 -12.02
N VAL A 62 6.24 -9.29 -12.65
CA VAL A 62 6.66 -9.19 -14.04
C VAL A 62 8.14 -9.60 -14.19
N HIS A 63 9.00 -9.11 -13.28
CA HIS A 63 10.44 -9.39 -13.33
C HIS A 63 10.74 -10.90 -13.18
N VAL A 64 10.03 -11.59 -12.27
CA VAL A 64 10.21 -13.03 -12.07
C VAL A 64 9.83 -13.83 -13.33
N ARG A 65 8.76 -13.42 -14.01
CA ARG A 65 8.31 -14.12 -15.25
C ARG A 65 9.16 -13.77 -16.46
N HIS A 66 9.54 -12.49 -16.58
CA HIS A 66 10.30 -11.96 -17.71
C HIS A 66 11.31 -10.92 -17.19
N PRO A 67 12.50 -11.37 -16.71
CA PRO A 67 13.54 -10.47 -16.24
C PRO A 67 14.02 -9.53 -17.35
N THR A 68 13.98 -8.23 -17.08
CA THR A 68 14.54 -7.20 -17.96
C THR A 68 15.38 -6.21 -17.15
N THR A 69 16.29 -5.51 -17.83
CA THR A 69 17.06 -4.43 -17.20
C THR A 69 16.14 -3.33 -16.66
N VAL A 70 15.02 -3.05 -17.34
CA VAL A 70 14.03 -2.05 -16.95
C VAL A 70 13.32 -2.44 -15.66
N THR A 71 12.82 -3.68 -15.55
CA THR A 71 12.16 -4.14 -14.33
C THR A 71 13.14 -4.28 -13.17
N GLY A 72 14.38 -4.71 -13.43
CA GLY A 72 15.45 -4.77 -12.43
C GLY A 72 15.81 -3.39 -11.88
N GLU A 73 15.96 -2.39 -12.75
CA GLU A 73 16.24 -1.01 -12.36
C GLU A 73 15.09 -0.40 -11.55
N ALA A 74 13.83 -0.65 -11.92
CA ALA A 74 12.68 -0.21 -11.14
C ALA A 74 12.71 -0.77 -9.70
N LEU A 75 12.97 -2.07 -9.56
CA LEU A 75 13.08 -2.72 -8.25
C LEU A 75 14.26 -2.19 -7.44
N ARG A 76 15.40 -1.90 -8.08
CA ARG A 76 16.57 -1.31 -7.42
C ARG A 76 16.24 0.09 -6.88
N ARG A 77 15.58 0.94 -7.68
CA ARG A 77 15.17 2.29 -7.27
C ARG A 77 14.20 2.27 -6.10
N ILE A 78 13.19 1.40 -6.13
CA ILE A 78 12.26 1.21 -5.01
C ILE A 78 13.01 0.67 -3.79
N GLY A 79 13.96 -0.25 -3.98
CA GLY A 79 14.83 -0.75 -2.91
C GLY A 79 15.61 0.35 -2.18
N ALA A 80 16.05 1.39 -2.89
CA ALA A 80 16.73 2.53 -2.28
C ALA A 80 15.81 3.34 -1.34
N LEU A 81 14.50 3.43 -1.63
CA LEU A 81 13.52 4.05 -0.72
C LEU A 81 13.40 3.22 0.57
N TYR A 82 13.28 1.91 0.46
CA TYR A 82 13.23 1.01 1.62
C TYR A 82 14.52 1.02 2.45
N ALA A 83 15.68 1.23 1.83
CA ALA A 83 16.94 1.36 2.56
C ALA A 83 16.90 2.58 3.51
N ILE A 84 16.40 3.73 3.04
CA ILE A 84 16.22 4.91 3.88
C ILE A 84 15.23 4.63 5.03
N GLU A 85 14.08 4.02 4.71
CA GLU A 85 13.06 3.69 5.72
C GLU A 85 13.59 2.72 6.80
N SER A 86 14.48 1.80 6.43
CA SER A 86 15.10 0.89 7.40
C SER A 86 16.06 1.60 8.37
N GLU A 87 16.69 2.69 7.96
CA GLU A 87 17.58 3.49 8.80
C GLU A 87 16.80 4.31 9.83
N ILE A 88 15.63 4.85 9.45
CA ILE A 88 14.83 5.77 10.27
C ILE A 88 13.69 5.08 11.02
N ARG A 89 13.53 3.80 10.86
CA ARG A 89 12.46 3.04 11.52
C ARG A 89 12.60 3.11 13.03
N GLY A 90 11.50 3.55 13.70
CA GLY A 90 11.46 3.72 15.14
C GLY A 90 11.94 5.10 15.62
N SER A 91 12.46 5.96 14.74
CA SER A 91 12.74 7.35 15.07
C SER A 91 11.44 8.15 15.29
N PRO A 92 11.50 9.28 16.00
CA PRO A 92 10.36 10.20 16.12
C PRO A 92 9.84 10.65 14.74
N ALA A 93 8.52 10.89 14.64
CA ALA A 93 7.88 11.25 13.37
C ALA A 93 8.48 12.52 12.72
N GLU A 94 8.91 13.49 13.52
CA GLU A 94 9.56 14.71 13.01
C GLU A 94 10.91 14.41 12.36
N GLU A 95 11.68 13.50 12.95
CA GLU A 95 12.98 13.06 12.41
C GLU A 95 12.77 12.24 11.13
N GLN A 96 11.82 11.30 11.14
CA GLN A 96 11.45 10.55 9.91
C GLN A 96 11.07 11.51 8.78
N LEU A 97 10.20 12.48 9.06
CA LEU A 97 9.78 13.48 8.08
C LEU A 97 10.96 14.30 7.54
N ALA A 98 11.88 14.73 8.41
CA ALA A 98 13.05 15.51 8.00
C ALA A 98 13.96 14.70 7.05
N VAL A 99 14.25 13.45 7.40
CA VAL A 99 15.07 12.55 6.55
C VAL A 99 14.36 12.25 5.23
N ARG A 100 13.04 11.96 5.24
CA ARG A 100 12.26 11.74 4.03
C ARG A 100 12.30 12.94 3.10
N LYS A 101 12.11 14.15 3.63
CA LYS A 101 12.21 15.38 2.81
C LYS A 101 13.60 15.58 2.20
N ALA A 102 14.65 15.27 2.95
CA ALA A 102 16.02 15.48 2.49
C ALA A 102 16.49 14.38 1.51
N ARG A 103 16.12 13.12 1.71
CA ARG A 103 16.69 11.97 1.00
C ARG A 103 15.68 11.24 0.13
N THR A 104 14.45 11.04 0.60
CA THR A 104 13.44 10.23 -0.09
C THR A 104 12.77 11.02 -1.20
N VAL A 105 12.39 12.27 -0.97
CA VAL A 105 11.72 13.11 -1.98
C VAL A 105 12.53 13.22 -3.29
N PRO A 106 13.84 13.49 -3.28
CA PRO A 106 14.64 13.51 -4.50
C PRO A 106 14.67 12.16 -5.23
N LEU A 107 14.70 11.04 -4.50
CA LEU A 107 14.66 9.71 -5.10
C LEU A 107 13.30 9.40 -5.71
N MET A 108 12.21 9.80 -5.05
CA MET A 108 10.85 9.67 -5.59
C MET A 108 10.72 10.47 -6.88
N GLN A 109 11.17 11.72 -6.91
CA GLN A 109 11.14 12.55 -8.11
C GLN A 109 11.95 11.91 -9.27
N SER A 110 13.17 11.44 -8.97
CA SER A 110 13.99 10.74 -9.96
C SER A 110 13.34 9.44 -10.47
N LEU A 111 12.65 8.69 -9.59
CA LEU A 111 11.90 7.49 -9.96
C LEU A 111 10.73 7.86 -10.88
N TYR A 112 9.98 8.91 -10.58
CA TYR A 112 8.86 9.39 -11.40
C TYR A 112 9.30 9.73 -12.82
N GLU A 113 10.31 10.59 -12.94
CA GLU A 113 10.85 11.03 -14.24
C GLU A 113 11.36 9.84 -15.05
N TRP A 114 12.07 8.93 -14.40
CA TRP A 114 12.58 7.72 -15.04
C TRP A 114 11.42 6.83 -15.53
N LEU A 115 10.37 6.61 -14.71
CA LEU A 115 9.20 5.81 -15.10
C LEU A 115 8.48 6.44 -16.31
N GLN A 116 8.30 7.75 -16.31
CA GLN A 116 7.70 8.49 -17.43
C GLN A 116 8.52 8.29 -18.71
N GLY A 117 9.84 8.40 -18.62
CA GLY A 117 10.74 8.13 -19.74
C GLY A 117 10.63 6.71 -20.26
N GLN A 118 10.55 5.70 -19.37
CA GLN A 118 10.37 4.31 -19.78
C GLN A 118 9.01 4.07 -20.45
N MET A 119 7.95 4.69 -19.94
CA MET A 119 6.59 4.54 -20.52
C MET A 119 6.51 5.01 -21.97
N SER A 120 7.36 5.93 -22.39
CA SER A 120 7.41 6.40 -23.79
C SER A 120 7.96 5.33 -24.75
N THR A 121 8.75 4.39 -24.25
CA THR A 121 9.44 3.35 -25.04
C THR A 121 8.75 1.98 -24.97
N LEU A 122 7.94 1.74 -23.94
CA LEU A 122 7.28 0.47 -23.70
C LEU A 122 5.98 0.35 -24.52
N SER A 123 5.72 -0.88 -25.01
CA SER A 123 4.40 -1.18 -25.56
C SER A 123 3.32 -1.05 -24.48
N ARG A 124 2.23 -0.34 -24.77
CA ARG A 124 1.10 -0.13 -23.84
C ARG A 124 0.46 -1.42 -23.32
N HIS A 125 0.59 -2.50 -24.09
CA HIS A 125 0.04 -3.81 -23.76
C HIS A 125 0.99 -4.69 -22.96
N SER A 126 2.27 -4.29 -22.81
CA SER A 126 3.23 -5.06 -22.05
C SER A 126 2.88 -5.10 -20.56
N ASP A 127 3.22 -6.20 -19.89
CA ASP A 127 2.98 -6.34 -18.45
C ASP A 127 3.81 -5.33 -17.65
N THR A 128 5.01 -4.98 -18.13
CA THR A 128 5.83 -3.92 -17.54
C THR A 128 5.13 -2.56 -17.60
N ALA A 129 4.54 -2.19 -18.75
CA ALA A 129 3.79 -0.94 -18.87
C ALA A 129 2.56 -0.91 -17.96
N LYS A 130 1.85 -2.03 -17.82
CA LYS A 130 0.72 -2.15 -16.88
C LYS A 130 1.15 -1.97 -15.42
N ALA A 131 2.27 -2.59 -15.03
CA ALA A 131 2.82 -2.45 -13.68
C ALA A 131 3.25 -1.01 -13.39
N PHE A 132 3.91 -0.34 -14.32
CA PHE A 132 4.30 1.06 -14.20
C PHE A 132 3.08 2.01 -14.20
N THR A 133 2.08 1.73 -15.03
CA THR A 133 0.82 2.48 -15.02
C THR A 133 0.13 2.38 -13.65
N TYR A 134 0.13 1.21 -13.00
CA TYR A 134 -0.41 1.05 -11.66
C TYR A 134 0.31 1.96 -10.66
N LEU A 135 1.64 1.96 -10.66
CA LEU A 135 2.46 2.79 -9.77
C LEU A 135 2.23 4.28 -10.03
N LEU A 136 2.22 4.70 -11.30
CA LEU A 136 2.00 6.10 -11.69
C LEU A 136 0.58 6.59 -11.34
N LYS A 137 -0.45 5.75 -11.43
CA LYS A 137 -1.81 6.10 -11.02
C LYS A 137 -1.95 6.33 -9.52
N GLN A 138 -1.12 5.68 -8.72
CA GLN A 138 -1.11 5.80 -7.27
C GLN A 138 -0.07 6.81 -6.77
N TRP A 139 0.53 7.60 -7.69
CA TRP A 139 1.73 8.38 -7.40
C TRP A 139 1.54 9.38 -6.25
N ASP A 140 0.45 10.12 -6.27
CA ASP A 140 0.16 11.12 -5.24
C ASP A 140 -0.05 10.46 -3.87
N ALA A 141 -0.84 9.39 -3.83
CA ALA A 141 -1.07 8.60 -2.62
C ALA A 141 0.21 7.88 -2.12
N LEU A 142 1.11 7.48 -3.04
CA LEU A 142 2.42 6.93 -2.68
C LEU A 142 3.38 7.98 -2.13
N ASN A 143 3.18 9.26 -2.42
CA ASN A 143 4.00 10.34 -1.89
C ASN A 143 3.54 10.83 -0.51
N GLU A 144 2.36 10.42 -0.04
CA GLU A 144 1.81 10.91 1.24
C GLU A 144 2.74 10.64 2.42
N TYR A 145 3.45 9.50 2.45
CA TYR A 145 4.42 9.21 3.51
C TYR A 145 5.63 10.18 3.52
N CYS A 146 5.92 10.85 2.41
CA CYS A 146 6.96 11.87 2.34
C CYS A 146 6.54 13.21 2.97
N SER A 147 5.23 13.44 3.12
CA SER A 147 4.65 14.66 3.72
C SER A 147 4.26 14.48 5.18
N ASN A 148 4.19 13.24 5.66
CA ASN A 148 3.73 12.91 7.01
C ASN A 148 4.65 11.88 7.68
N GLY A 149 5.23 12.23 8.85
CA GLY A 149 6.15 11.35 9.58
C GLY A 149 5.50 10.14 10.26
N TRP A 150 4.17 10.10 10.36
CA TRP A 150 3.42 8.98 10.95
C TRP A 150 3.00 7.92 9.92
N VAL A 151 2.97 8.29 8.64
CA VAL A 151 2.60 7.37 7.55
C VAL A 151 3.80 6.52 7.18
N GLU A 152 3.62 5.21 7.09
CA GLU A 152 4.65 4.29 6.67
C GLU A 152 4.73 4.20 5.13
N ILE A 153 5.85 3.74 4.59
CA ILE A 153 6.01 3.50 3.14
C ILE A 153 5.06 2.39 2.62
N ASP A 154 4.63 1.51 3.51
CA ASP A 154 3.71 0.41 3.19
C ASP A 154 2.78 0.07 4.37
N ASN A 155 1.74 -0.72 4.09
CA ASN A 155 0.77 -1.17 5.08
C ASN A 155 1.11 -2.53 5.71
N ASN A 156 2.38 -2.93 5.73
CA ASN A 156 2.80 -4.23 6.24
C ASN A 156 2.41 -4.46 7.71
N LEU A 157 2.31 -3.42 8.53
CA LEU A 157 1.80 -3.54 9.90
C LEU A 157 0.37 -4.11 9.91
N CYS A 158 -0.49 -3.58 9.04
CA CYS A 158 -1.87 -4.03 8.87
C CYS A 158 -1.94 -5.46 8.35
N GLU A 159 -1.15 -5.78 7.34
CA GLU A 159 -1.11 -7.11 6.74
C GLU A 159 -0.58 -8.16 7.72
N ASN A 160 0.42 -7.83 8.52
CA ASN A 160 0.94 -8.73 9.55
C ASN A 160 -0.08 -8.99 10.65
N ALA A 161 -0.86 -8.01 11.07
CA ALA A 161 -1.94 -8.19 12.02
C ALA A 161 -3.06 -9.11 11.46
N LEU A 162 -3.42 -8.94 10.18
CA LEU A 162 -4.36 -9.84 9.49
C LEU A 162 -3.81 -11.27 9.31
N ARG A 163 -2.50 -11.41 9.15
CA ARG A 163 -1.85 -12.73 8.98
C ARG A 163 -2.11 -13.65 10.15
N VAL A 164 -2.15 -13.14 11.36
CA VAL A 164 -2.46 -13.95 12.57
C VAL A 164 -3.86 -14.55 12.44
N ILE A 165 -4.86 -13.78 12.00
CA ILE A 165 -6.22 -14.29 11.77
C ILE A 165 -6.25 -15.28 10.60
N ALA A 166 -5.55 -14.99 9.51
CA ALA A 166 -5.50 -15.86 8.34
C ALA A 166 -4.83 -17.21 8.65
N LEU A 167 -3.76 -17.21 9.44
CA LEU A 167 -3.08 -18.43 9.90
C LEU A 167 -3.92 -19.18 10.94
N GLY A 168 -4.57 -18.49 11.87
CA GLY A 168 -5.49 -19.06 12.86
C GLY A 168 -6.72 -19.72 12.23
N ARG A 169 -7.10 -19.36 11.00
CA ARG A 169 -8.20 -19.97 10.26
C ARG A 169 -8.10 -21.50 10.14
N HIS A 170 -6.89 -22.04 9.98
CA HIS A 170 -6.72 -23.49 9.92
C HIS A 170 -6.95 -24.18 11.27
N SER A 171 -6.76 -23.50 12.39
CA SER A 171 -6.92 -24.06 13.74
C SER A 171 -8.28 -23.72 14.35
N ILE A 172 -8.77 -22.50 14.18
CA ILE A 172 -10.02 -22.02 14.77
C ILE A 172 -11.25 -22.47 13.97
N CYS A 173 -11.15 -22.54 12.63
CA CYS A 173 -12.27 -23.02 11.81
C CYS A 173 -12.58 -24.53 11.99
N LYS A 174 -11.66 -25.31 12.54
CA LYS A 174 -11.95 -26.71 12.93
C LYS A 174 -12.82 -26.81 14.17
N LEU A 175 -12.92 -25.76 14.97
CA LEU A 175 -13.62 -25.78 16.26
C LEU A 175 -15.00 -25.11 16.25
N ILE A 176 -15.32 -24.21 15.32
CA ILE A 176 -16.51 -23.36 15.47
C ILE A 176 -17.42 -23.25 14.22
N PHE A 177 -16.98 -23.54 12.98
CA PHE A 177 -17.84 -23.32 11.82
C PHE A 177 -17.73 -24.33 10.68
N THR A 178 -18.88 -24.91 10.32
CA THR A 178 -19.25 -25.41 9.01
C THR A 178 -20.45 -24.61 8.53
N PRO A 179 -20.59 -24.25 7.25
CA PRO A 179 -19.77 -24.40 6.05
C PRO A 179 -19.16 -23.06 5.57
N ARG A 180 -18.12 -23.17 4.75
CA ARG A 180 -17.39 -22.03 4.17
C ARG A 180 -18.28 -21.16 3.28
N PRO A 181 -18.44 -19.86 3.51
CA PRO A 181 -18.72 -18.95 2.42
C PRO A 181 -17.41 -18.71 1.66
N SER A 182 -17.42 -18.96 0.36
CA SER A 182 -16.25 -18.96 -0.51
C SER A 182 -15.62 -17.57 -0.78
N ARG A 183 -16.09 -16.50 -0.14
CA ARG A 183 -15.60 -15.12 -0.30
C ARG A 183 -15.86 -14.29 0.95
N CYS A 184 -15.01 -14.42 1.97
CA CYS A 184 -15.02 -13.52 3.11
C CYS A 184 -14.00 -12.40 2.87
N ALA A 185 -14.40 -11.15 3.06
CA ALA A 185 -13.50 -10.00 3.07
C ALA A 185 -13.26 -9.56 4.52
N TYR A 186 -12.00 -9.38 4.87
CA TYR A 186 -11.60 -8.73 6.10
C TYR A 186 -11.12 -7.33 5.75
N HIS A 187 -11.71 -6.33 6.38
CA HIS A 187 -11.22 -4.97 6.33
C HIS A 187 -10.44 -4.70 7.60
N TYR A 188 -9.30 -4.10 7.47
CA TYR A 188 -8.41 -3.76 8.56
C TYR A 188 -8.18 -2.25 8.57
N TYR A 189 -8.31 -1.65 9.74
CA TYR A 189 -8.06 -0.24 9.95
C TYR A 189 -7.03 -0.09 11.08
N ALA A 190 -5.89 0.54 10.79
CA ALA A 190 -4.98 1.05 11.81
C ALA A 190 -5.37 2.50 12.10
N LEU A 191 -5.69 2.78 13.37
CA LEU A 191 -5.99 4.11 13.87
C LEU A 191 -4.79 4.65 14.65
#